data_3bbf8d658a8f4440dc19dbe155cc00b8
#
_entry.id   3bbf8d658a8f4440dc19dbe155cc00b8
#
_cell.length_a   1.000
_cell.length_b   1.000
_cell.length_c   1.000
_cell.angle_alpha   90.00
_cell.angle_beta   90.00
_cell.angle_gamma   90.00
#
_symmetry.space_group_name_H-M   'P 1'
#
loop_
_entity.id
_entity.type
_entity.pdbx_description
1 polymer ?
#
loop_
_entity_poly.entity_id
_entity_poly.type
_entity_poly.pdbx_seq_one_letter_code
_entity_poly.pdbx_strand_id
1 'polypeptide(L)'
;QSGVSAATLSRYRTGSRLPDTESDAFENLCSAIAELARQKQLGDITAESVREQFMQSSDLRPRDADRLLENFDLLLATLDVGINRLSRSINYDVSTIFRFRNGSRRPSDPEKFASSVAEYVARELDSVRDRAALAHLIGCAEDELADSSVRYERLMSWLFGDHDHRDHPVSGFLFKLDEFNLNDYIKVIHFDDLKVPSAPFQIPNSKTYFGLDQMMESELDFLKATVLSKSTEPVIMYSDMPMAEMAKDPEFPKKWMFGMAMMLKKGLHLNQIHDLNRSFEDMMLGLESWIPMYMTGQVSPFYLKEPSNSVFLHLLKVSGAAALYGEAIAGHHAEGRYYLTKSRKELGYYTARAQELLSAARPLMDIYRIDNKNEFNAFLQADSEAIGKRKSILSSLPLYTIDASLLVEMLARSGFDGEEAAGIVDAANSARQRVLHILETSEIHVKIPLLTREEFEAYPLNLDLSNAFCERSVAYTYEQYLAHMEDTDRFAADHPLYLIEKASSQTFRNLQISIHEGRWAMVSKELVPSIHFVIHHPKLRRAIEEFIPPVAEK
;
A
#
# COMPACT_ATOMS: atom_id res chain seq x y z
N GLN A 1 -19.80 -36.87 -23.42
CA GLN A 1 -19.52 -36.15 -24.68
C GLN A 1 -18.46 -35.04 -24.46
N SER A 2 -18.45 -34.35 -23.31
CA SER A 2 -17.44 -33.30 -22.99
C SER A 2 -16.13 -33.82 -22.35
N GLY A 3 -16.03 -35.12 -22.02
CA GLY A 3 -14.89 -35.68 -21.29
C GLY A 3 -14.78 -35.22 -19.82
N VAL A 4 -15.68 -34.36 -19.36
CA VAL A 4 -15.68 -33.81 -18.00
C VAL A 4 -16.66 -34.55 -17.10
N SER A 5 -16.24 -34.92 -15.88
CA SER A 5 -17.12 -35.67 -14.95
C SER A 5 -18.33 -34.81 -14.49
N ALA A 6 -19.46 -35.49 -14.18
CA ALA A 6 -20.65 -34.78 -13.69
C ALA A 6 -20.40 -33.95 -12.41
N ALA A 7 -19.50 -34.43 -11.54
CA ALA A 7 -19.08 -33.70 -10.34
C ALA A 7 -18.29 -32.45 -10.68
N THR A 8 -17.42 -32.50 -11.70
CA THR A 8 -16.66 -31.37 -12.19
C THR A 8 -17.57 -30.35 -12.88
N LEU A 9 -18.51 -30.82 -13.71
CA LEU A 9 -19.53 -29.93 -14.33
C LEU A 9 -20.40 -29.24 -13.28
N SER A 10 -20.78 -29.94 -12.21
CA SER A 10 -21.50 -29.30 -11.09
C SER A 10 -20.69 -28.23 -10.41
N ARG A 11 -19.37 -28.45 -10.23
CA ARG A 11 -18.46 -27.42 -9.66
C ARG A 11 -18.26 -26.25 -10.60
N TYR A 12 -18.19 -26.46 -11.90
CA TYR A 12 -18.15 -25.39 -12.88
C TYR A 12 -19.43 -24.54 -12.87
N ARG A 13 -20.59 -25.21 -12.80
CA ARG A 13 -21.91 -24.57 -12.72
C ARG A 13 -22.08 -23.70 -11.46
N THR A 14 -21.52 -24.14 -10.33
CA THR A 14 -21.61 -23.44 -9.05
C THR A 14 -20.47 -22.42 -8.85
N GLY A 15 -19.54 -22.30 -9.80
CA GLY A 15 -18.36 -21.42 -9.69
C GLY A 15 -17.34 -21.88 -8.64
N SER A 16 -17.53 -23.05 -8.00
CA SER A 16 -16.59 -23.59 -6.99
C SER A 16 -15.28 -24.12 -7.60
N ARG A 17 -15.22 -24.23 -8.91
CA ARG A 17 -14.02 -24.48 -9.70
C ARG A 17 -14.22 -23.85 -11.08
N LEU A 18 -13.22 -23.15 -11.58
CA LEU A 18 -13.19 -22.69 -12.97
C LEU A 18 -12.50 -23.72 -13.86
N PRO A 19 -12.96 -23.92 -15.11
CA PRO A 19 -12.22 -24.70 -16.09
C PRO A 19 -10.93 -23.95 -16.49
N ASP A 20 -9.92 -24.74 -16.80
CA ASP A 20 -8.70 -24.22 -17.43
C ASP A 20 -9.02 -23.91 -18.90
N THR A 21 -9.01 -22.62 -19.24
CA THR A 21 -9.43 -22.09 -20.53
C THR A 21 -8.48 -22.43 -21.68
N GLU A 22 -7.27 -22.91 -21.38
CA GLU A 22 -6.29 -23.37 -22.37
C GLU A 22 -6.30 -24.90 -22.55
N SER A 23 -7.17 -25.63 -21.81
CA SER A 23 -7.23 -27.08 -21.88
C SER A 23 -8.16 -27.59 -22.97
N ASP A 24 -7.79 -28.72 -23.60
CA ASP A 24 -8.66 -29.44 -24.53
C ASP A 24 -10.02 -29.84 -23.90
N ALA A 25 -10.06 -30.01 -22.58
CA ALA A 25 -11.29 -30.33 -21.85
C ALA A 25 -12.27 -29.13 -21.86
N PHE A 26 -11.79 -27.91 -21.87
CA PHE A 26 -12.62 -26.71 -21.96
C PHE A 26 -13.16 -26.51 -23.40
N GLU A 27 -12.36 -26.71 -24.41
CA GLU A 27 -12.79 -26.67 -25.81
C GLU A 27 -13.86 -27.76 -26.11
N ASN A 28 -13.66 -28.97 -25.58
CA ASN A 28 -14.65 -30.04 -25.69
C ASN A 28 -15.96 -29.71 -24.96
N LEU A 29 -15.87 -28.97 -23.83
CA LEU A 29 -17.04 -28.53 -23.08
C LEU A 29 -17.82 -27.47 -23.85
N CYS A 30 -17.17 -26.49 -24.44
CA CYS A 30 -17.80 -25.45 -25.27
C CYS A 30 -18.51 -26.09 -26.48
N SER A 31 -17.84 -27.03 -27.14
CA SER A 31 -18.39 -27.77 -28.27
C SER A 31 -19.60 -28.61 -27.87
N ALA A 32 -19.59 -29.28 -26.72
CA ALA A 32 -20.70 -30.08 -26.20
C ALA A 32 -21.90 -29.18 -25.83
N ILE A 33 -21.69 -27.98 -25.30
CA ILE A 33 -22.75 -27.01 -24.99
C ILE A 33 -23.41 -26.52 -26.28
N ALA A 34 -22.62 -26.13 -27.28
CA ALA A 34 -23.13 -25.69 -28.58
C ALA A 34 -23.96 -26.78 -29.27
N GLU A 35 -23.49 -28.03 -29.24
CA GLU A 35 -24.22 -29.19 -29.79
C GLU A 35 -25.55 -29.42 -29.07
N LEU A 36 -25.57 -29.34 -27.72
CA LEU A 36 -26.80 -29.46 -26.94
C LEU A 36 -27.78 -28.31 -27.22
N ALA A 37 -27.28 -27.08 -27.41
CA ALA A 37 -28.10 -25.93 -27.77
C ALA A 37 -28.76 -26.13 -29.13
N ARG A 38 -28.03 -26.64 -30.13
CA ARG A 38 -28.53 -26.99 -31.45
C ARG A 38 -29.61 -28.09 -31.38
N GLN A 39 -29.36 -29.14 -30.61
CA GLN A 39 -30.35 -30.23 -30.44
C GLN A 39 -31.65 -29.76 -29.78
N LYS A 40 -31.55 -28.74 -28.89
CA LYS A 40 -32.72 -28.17 -28.20
C LYS A 40 -33.34 -26.98 -28.95
N GLN A 41 -32.85 -26.62 -30.13
CA GLN A 41 -33.30 -25.48 -30.93
C GLN A 41 -33.25 -24.13 -30.18
N LEU A 42 -32.19 -23.93 -29.37
CA LEU A 42 -32.01 -22.74 -28.54
C LEU A 42 -31.28 -21.56 -29.27
N GLY A 43 -31.37 -21.50 -30.59
CA GLY A 43 -30.73 -20.48 -31.43
C GLY A 43 -29.35 -20.90 -31.96
N ASP A 44 -28.70 -20.00 -32.71
CA ASP A 44 -27.38 -20.24 -33.31
C ASP A 44 -26.25 -20.01 -32.25
N ILE A 45 -26.18 -20.89 -31.28
CA ILE A 45 -25.11 -20.90 -30.25
C ILE A 45 -23.94 -21.72 -30.80
N THR A 46 -22.80 -21.07 -31.04
CA THR A 46 -21.56 -21.71 -31.50
C THR A 46 -20.62 -21.98 -30.35
N ALA A 47 -19.68 -22.91 -30.51
CA ALA A 47 -18.66 -23.17 -29.50
C ALA A 47 -17.83 -21.91 -29.18
N GLU A 48 -17.60 -21.08 -30.17
CA GLU A 48 -16.89 -19.80 -30.06
C GLU A 48 -17.68 -18.78 -29.23
N SER A 49 -19.00 -18.65 -29.47
CA SER A 49 -19.86 -17.76 -28.68
C SER A 49 -19.97 -18.21 -27.21
N VAL A 50 -19.97 -19.52 -26.93
CA VAL A 50 -19.92 -20.06 -25.58
C VAL A 50 -18.59 -19.73 -24.90
N ARG A 51 -17.48 -19.86 -25.62
CA ARG A 51 -16.15 -19.52 -25.16
C ARG A 51 -16.04 -18.03 -24.83
N GLU A 52 -16.50 -17.16 -25.76
CA GLU A 52 -16.48 -15.71 -25.54
C GLU A 52 -17.33 -15.30 -24.32
N GLN A 53 -18.54 -15.82 -24.19
CA GLN A 53 -19.39 -15.55 -23.03
C GLN A 53 -18.77 -16.05 -21.74
N PHE A 54 -18.09 -17.20 -21.77
CA PHE A 54 -17.37 -17.69 -20.60
C PHE A 54 -16.18 -16.79 -20.24
N MET A 55 -15.38 -16.39 -21.23
CA MET A 55 -14.24 -15.47 -21.04
C MET A 55 -14.70 -14.13 -20.47
N GLN A 56 -15.74 -13.53 -21.03
CA GLN A 56 -16.34 -12.29 -20.52
C GLN A 56 -16.90 -12.46 -19.08
N SER A 57 -17.48 -13.62 -18.77
CA SER A 57 -18.01 -13.92 -17.43
C SER A 57 -16.91 -14.28 -16.43
N SER A 58 -15.80 -14.89 -16.87
CA SER A 58 -14.68 -15.26 -16.02
C SER A 58 -13.76 -14.09 -15.67
N ASP A 59 -13.69 -13.06 -16.51
CA ASP A 59 -12.95 -11.83 -16.20
C ASP A 59 -13.61 -11.01 -15.06
N LEU A 60 -14.91 -11.17 -14.84
CA LEU A 60 -15.63 -10.47 -13.78
C LEU A 60 -15.53 -11.17 -12.40
N ARG A 61 -15.48 -12.50 -12.36
CA ARG A 61 -15.58 -13.25 -11.11
C ARG A 61 -14.33 -13.30 -10.20
N PRO A 62 -13.09 -13.40 -10.70
CA PRO A 62 -11.91 -13.34 -9.83
C PRO A 62 -11.69 -11.97 -9.21
N ARG A 63 -12.00 -10.88 -9.95
CA ARG A 63 -11.90 -9.51 -9.48
C ARG A 63 -12.93 -9.20 -8.39
N ASP A 64 -14.16 -9.65 -8.55
CA ASP A 64 -15.23 -9.46 -7.58
C ASP A 64 -14.91 -10.11 -6.22
N ALA A 65 -14.32 -11.31 -6.23
CA ALA A 65 -13.96 -12.00 -5.00
C ALA A 65 -12.79 -11.34 -4.25
N ASP A 66 -11.81 -10.82 -4.96
CA ASP A 66 -10.68 -10.11 -4.34
C ASP A 66 -11.16 -8.78 -3.77
N ARG A 67 -11.96 -8.04 -4.53
CA ARG A 67 -12.57 -6.79 -4.10
C ARG A 67 -13.51 -6.98 -2.89
N LEU A 68 -14.27 -8.07 -2.88
CA LEU A 68 -15.07 -8.44 -1.71
C LEU A 68 -14.20 -8.60 -0.45
N LEU A 69 -13.04 -9.26 -0.56
CA LEU A 69 -12.17 -9.48 0.58
C LEU A 69 -11.47 -8.19 1.05
N GLU A 70 -11.06 -7.33 0.13
CA GLU A 70 -10.53 -6.01 0.43
C GLU A 70 -11.57 -5.13 1.15
N ASN A 71 -12.79 -5.06 0.61
CA ASN A 71 -13.87 -4.31 1.22
C ASN A 71 -14.30 -4.91 2.57
N PHE A 72 -14.29 -6.23 2.70
CA PHE A 72 -14.58 -6.89 3.96
C PHE A 72 -13.55 -6.54 5.05
N ASP A 73 -12.26 -6.52 4.72
CA ASP A 73 -11.22 -6.13 5.67
C ASP A 73 -11.37 -4.66 6.10
N LEU A 74 -11.64 -3.79 5.13
CA LEU A 74 -11.90 -2.37 5.39
C LEU A 74 -13.14 -2.16 6.26
N LEU A 75 -14.22 -2.91 6.02
CA LEU A 75 -15.44 -2.88 6.83
C LEU A 75 -15.18 -3.24 8.30
N LEU A 76 -14.43 -4.33 8.52
CA LEU A 76 -14.08 -4.76 9.88
C LEU A 76 -13.23 -3.73 10.61
N ALA A 77 -12.28 -3.14 9.90
CA ALA A 77 -11.41 -2.10 10.42
C ALA A 77 -12.17 -0.83 10.82
N THR A 78 -13.11 -0.39 9.95
CA THR A 78 -13.87 0.84 10.15
C THR A 78 -14.87 0.74 11.30
N LEU A 79 -15.55 -0.42 11.42
CA LEU A 79 -16.59 -0.62 12.43
C LEU A 79 -16.08 -1.28 13.72
N ASP A 80 -14.78 -1.52 13.83
CA ASP A 80 -14.17 -2.20 14.98
C ASP A 80 -14.88 -3.52 15.36
N VAL A 81 -15.10 -4.36 14.34
CA VAL A 81 -15.85 -5.62 14.51
C VAL A 81 -14.97 -6.71 15.08
N GLY A 82 -15.27 -7.19 16.26
CA GLY A 82 -14.60 -8.34 16.85
C GLY A 82 -14.81 -9.62 16.04
N ILE A 83 -13.71 -10.19 15.53
CA ILE A 83 -13.72 -11.36 14.64
C ILE A 83 -14.41 -12.56 15.28
N ASN A 84 -14.25 -12.79 16.58
CA ASN A 84 -14.92 -13.88 17.31
C ASN A 84 -16.45 -13.72 17.33
N ARG A 85 -16.94 -12.50 17.47
CA ARG A 85 -18.37 -12.22 17.46
C ARG A 85 -18.96 -12.42 16.05
N LEU A 86 -18.25 -11.90 15.05
CA LEU A 86 -18.60 -12.09 13.65
C LEU A 86 -18.58 -13.57 13.27
N SER A 87 -17.50 -14.29 13.58
CA SER A 87 -17.31 -15.72 13.31
C SER A 87 -18.50 -16.57 13.77
N ARG A 88 -18.97 -16.36 15.01
CA ARG A 88 -20.14 -17.06 15.54
C ARG A 88 -21.43 -16.71 14.80
N SER A 89 -21.59 -15.46 14.40
CA SER A 89 -22.80 -15.00 13.72
C SER A 89 -22.89 -15.50 12.29
N ILE A 90 -21.79 -15.48 11.53
CA ILE A 90 -21.76 -15.88 10.13
C ILE A 90 -21.41 -17.36 9.92
N ASN A 91 -21.18 -18.11 11.01
CA ASN A 91 -20.86 -19.55 11.01
C ASN A 91 -19.61 -19.93 10.20
N TYR A 92 -18.55 -19.15 10.36
CA TYR A 92 -17.21 -19.43 9.84
C TYR A 92 -16.21 -19.52 10.99
N ASP A 93 -15.21 -20.41 10.87
CA ASP A 93 -14.12 -20.46 11.85
C ASP A 93 -13.30 -19.16 11.85
N VAL A 94 -12.86 -18.73 13.01
CA VAL A 94 -11.97 -17.56 13.20
C VAL A 94 -10.76 -17.66 12.26
N SER A 95 -10.10 -18.83 12.21
CA SER A 95 -8.96 -19.06 11.33
C SER A 95 -9.29 -18.94 9.85
N THR A 96 -10.53 -19.26 9.45
CA THR A 96 -11.00 -19.11 8.07
C THR A 96 -11.22 -17.64 7.72
N ILE A 97 -11.82 -16.87 8.62
CA ILE A 97 -11.99 -15.41 8.44
C ILE A 97 -10.62 -14.73 8.30
N PHE A 98 -9.66 -15.10 9.13
CA PHE A 98 -8.30 -14.59 9.00
C PHE A 98 -7.64 -14.94 7.66
N ARG A 99 -7.86 -16.15 7.14
CA ARG A 99 -7.35 -16.54 5.81
C ARG A 99 -8.05 -15.80 4.68
N PHE A 100 -9.29 -15.39 4.85
CA PHE A 100 -9.98 -14.51 3.92
C PHE A 100 -9.36 -13.11 3.94
N ARG A 101 -9.14 -12.56 5.12
CA ARG A 101 -8.53 -11.23 5.31
C ARG A 101 -7.12 -11.13 4.71
N ASN A 102 -6.30 -12.17 4.79
CA ASN A 102 -4.94 -12.19 4.24
C ASN A 102 -4.83 -12.75 2.82
N GLY A 103 -5.96 -12.93 2.11
CA GLY A 103 -5.98 -13.44 0.74
C GLY A 103 -5.53 -14.89 0.56
N SER A 104 -5.09 -15.59 1.65
CA SER A 104 -4.59 -16.97 1.56
C SER A 104 -5.70 -18.00 1.29
N ARG A 105 -6.96 -17.61 1.41
CA ARG A 105 -8.13 -18.40 1.06
C ARG A 105 -9.26 -17.50 0.59
N ARG A 106 -10.04 -17.96 -0.40
CA ARG A 106 -11.26 -17.29 -0.86
C ARG A 106 -12.50 -18.02 -0.36
N PRO A 107 -13.61 -17.30 -0.08
CA PRO A 107 -14.90 -17.94 0.18
C PRO A 107 -15.31 -18.84 -1.00
N SER A 108 -15.82 -20.02 -0.70
CA SER A 108 -16.35 -20.93 -1.73
C SER A 108 -17.64 -20.41 -2.37
N ASP A 109 -18.34 -19.55 -1.67
CA ASP A 109 -19.55 -18.84 -2.11
C ASP A 109 -19.44 -17.38 -1.65
N PRO A 110 -18.88 -16.50 -2.50
CA PRO A 110 -18.68 -15.10 -2.17
C PRO A 110 -19.97 -14.33 -1.85
N GLU A 111 -21.07 -14.64 -2.59
CA GLU A 111 -22.36 -13.97 -2.38
C GLU A 111 -22.95 -14.33 -1.02
N LYS A 112 -22.91 -15.59 -0.66
CA LYS A 112 -23.39 -16.06 0.65
C LYS A 112 -22.54 -15.50 1.79
N PHE A 113 -21.24 -15.40 1.60
CA PHE A 113 -20.33 -14.78 2.58
C PHE A 113 -20.65 -13.30 2.77
N ALA A 114 -20.73 -12.53 1.68
CA ALA A 114 -21.08 -11.11 1.71
C ALA A 114 -22.46 -10.87 2.35
N SER A 115 -23.47 -11.66 1.97
CA SER A 115 -24.81 -11.61 2.55
C SER A 115 -24.79 -11.80 4.06
N SER A 116 -24.05 -12.81 4.55
CA SER A 116 -23.93 -13.08 5.99
C SER A 116 -23.25 -11.94 6.73
N VAL A 117 -22.21 -11.33 6.14
CA VAL A 117 -21.52 -10.18 6.70
C VAL A 117 -22.43 -8.96 6.73
N ALA A 118 -23.12 -8.65 5.62
CA ALA A 118 -24.04 -7.52 5.52
C ALA A 118 -25.22 -7.64 6.48
N GLU A 119 -25.77 -8.87 6.65
CA GLU A 119 -26.83 -9.15 7.61
C GLU A 119 -26.37 -8.92 9.06
N TYR A 120 -25.16 -9.39 9.39
CA TYR A 120 -24.57 -9.15 10.71
C TYR A 120 -24.42 -7.66 11.00
N VAL A 121 -23.81 -6.89 10.09
CA VAL A 121 -23.60 -5.46 10.25
C VAL A 121 -24.94 -4.71 10.35
N ALA A 122 -25.89 -5.03 9.47
CA ALA A 122 -27.19 -4.37 9.44
C ALA A 122 -28.01 -4.57 10.73
N ARG A 123 -27.84 -5.70 11.41
CA ARG A 123 -28.58 -6.05 12.63
C ARG A 123 -27.87 -5.68 13.92
N GLU A 124 -26.56 -5.89 13.99
CA GLU A 124 -25.81 -5.83 15.25
C GLU A 124 -25.12 -4.49 15.47
N LEU A 125 -24.86 -3.72 14.40
CA LEU A 125 -24.15 -2.45 14.44
C LEU A 125 -25.11 -1.31 14.08
N ASP A 126 -25.97 -0.94 15.02
CA ASP A 126 -27.04 0.05 14.83
C ASP A 126 -26.87 1.30 15.73
N SER A 127 -25.71 1.48 16.35
CA SER A 127 -25.46 2.72 17.10
C SER A 127 -25.30 3.91 16.14
N VAL A 128 -25.55 5.12 16.63
CA VAL A 128 -25.32 6.36 15.85
C VAL A 128 -23.88 6.43 15.35
N ARG A 129 -22.93 6.01 16.18
CA ARG A 129 -21.50 5.93 15.81
C ARG A 129 -21.26 4.96 14.65
N ASP A 130 -21.84 3.75 14.73
CA ASP A 130 -21.66 2.73 13.70
C ASP A 130 -22.28 3.16 12.38
N ARG A 131 -23.47 3.79 12.43
CA ARG A 131 -24.12 4.33 11.23
C ARG A 131 -23.33 5.46 10.60
N ALA A 132 -22.80 6.39 11.40
CA ALA A 132 -21.96 7.47 10.89
C ALA A 132 -20.67 6.93 10.24
N ALA A 133 -20.01 5.97 10.90
CA ALA A 133 -18.80 5.32 10.35
C ALA A 133 -19.12 4.56 9.05
N LEU A 134 -20.25 3.84 9.01
CA LEU A 134 -20.69 3.11 7.84
C LEU A 134 -21.10 4.05 6.70
N ALA A 135 -21.83 5.13 6.99
CA ALA A 135 -22.21 6.16 6.01
C ALA A 135 -20.98 6.79 5.35
N HIS A 136 -19.97 7.10 6.16
CA HIS A 136 -18.70 7.60 5.67
C HIS A 136 -17.98 6.56 4.79
N LEU A 137 -17.98 5.28 5.20
CA LEU A 137 -17.36 4.18 4.45
C LEU A 137 -18.04 3.92 3.10
N ILE A 138 -19.38 3.97 3.07
CA ILE A 138 -20.18 3.67 1.87
C ILE A 138 -20.34 4.91 0.96
N GLY A 139 -20.02 6.12 1.47
CA GLY A 139 -20.18 7.37 0.73
C GLY A 139 -21.65 7.80 0.60
N CYS A 140 -22.48 7.62 1.65
CA CYS A 140 -23.89 8.03 1.66
C CYS A 140 -24.23 8.89 2.89
N ALA A 141 -25.43 9.44 2.93
CA ALA A 141 -25.89 10.20 4.10
C ALA A 141 -26.27 9.25 5.27
N GLU A 142 -26.02 9.66 6.51
CA GLU A 142 -26.27 8.83 7.70
C GLU A 142 -27.76 8.46 7.86
N ASP A 143 -28.65 9.37 7.51
CA ASP A 143 -30.11 9.18 7.56
C ASP A 143 -30.60 8.11 6.57
N GLU A 144 -29.92 7.91 5.43
CA GLU A 144 -30.20 6.81 4.49
C GLU A 144 -30.00 5.43 5.13
N LEU A 145 -29.08 5.33 6.09
CA LEU A 145 -28.75 4.08 6.78
C LEU A 145 -29.59 3.80 8.03
N ALA A 146 -30.61 4.61 8.32
CA ALA A 146 -31.50 4.40 9.46
C ALA A 146 -32.32 3.10 9.32
N ASP A 147 -32.76 2.76 8.11
CA ASP A 147 -33.44 1.51 7.80
C ASP A 147 -32.47 0.35 7.62
N SER A 148 -32.68 -0.77 8.32
CA SER A 148 -31.81 -1.94 8.27
C SER A 148 -31.80 -2.63 6.90
N SER A 149 -32.88 -2.57 6.15
CA SER A 149 -33.00 -3.15 4.81
C SER A 149 -32.19 -2.33 3.80
N VAL A 150 -32.29 -1.01 3.87
CA VAL A 150 -31.49 -0.10 3.05
C VAL A 150 -30.02 -0.26 3.38
N ARG A 151 -29.68 -0.37 4.66
CA ARG A 151 -28.32 -0.61 5.14
C ARG A 151 -27.75 -1.92 4.60
N TYR A 152 -28.54 -3.00 4.60
CA TYR A 152 -28.15 -4.28 4.01
C TYR A 152 -27.90 -4.17 2.50
N GLU A 153 -28.82 -3.57 1.74
CA GLU A 153 -28.67 -3.42 0.29
C GLU A 153 -27.45 -2.58 -0.10
N ARG A 154 -27.24 -1.47 0.60
CA ARG A 154 -26.06 -0.60 0.39
C ARG A 154 -24.77 -1.33 0.72
N LEU A 155 -24.74 -2.09 1.82
CA LEU A 155 -23.59 -2.92 2.17
C LEU A 155 -23.29 -4.00 1.15
N MET A 156 -24.31 -4.71 0.66
CA MET A 156 -24.14 -5.75 -0.36
C MET A 156 -23.56 -5.16 -1.64
N SER A 157 -24.12 -4.06 -2.12
CA SER A 157 -23.63 -3.34 -3.29
C SER A 157 -22.18 -2.88 -3.08
N TRP A 158 -21.88 -2.32 -1.92
CA TRP A 158 -20.55 -1.85 -1.58
C TRP A 158 -19.52 -2.98 -1.48
N LEU A 159 -19.86 -4.09 -0.83
CA LEU A 159 -18.95 -5.25 -0.69
C LEU A 159 -18.50 -5.81 -2.04
N PHE A 160 -19.36 -5.81 -3.05
CA PHE A 160 -19.03 -6.23 -4.41
C PHE A 160 -18.49 -5.10 -5.32
N GLY A 161 -18.49 -3.87 -4.82
CA GLY A 161 -17.96 -2.72 -5.55
C GLY A 161 -18.83 -2.26 -6.73
N ASP A 162 -20.15 -2.46 -6.64
CA ASP A 162 -21.13 -1.98 -7.62
C ASP A 162 -21.30 -0.45 -7.60
N HIS A 163 -20.70 0.21 -6.61
CA HIS A 163 -20.52 1.66 -6.59
C HIS A 163 -19.05 2.00 -6.74
N ASP A 164 -18.78 3.10 -7.41
CA ASP A 164 -17.43 3.62 -7.71
C ASP A 164 -16.72 4.02 -6.39
N HIS A 165 -16.24 3.01 -5.64
CA HIS A 165 -15.55 3.18 -4.34
C HIS A 165 -14.11 3.62 -4.53
N ARG A 166 -13.95 4.73 -5.22
CA ARG A 166 -12.71 5.50 -5.20
C ARG A 166 -12.64 6.47 -4.02
N ASP A 167 -13.51 6.30 -3.00
CA ASP A 167 -13.73 7.33 -1.98
C ASP A 167 -12.65 7.40 -0.90
N HIS A 168 -11.73 6.43 -0.83
CA HIS A 168 -10.51 6.56 -0.02
C HIS A 168 -9.27 6.17 -0.81
N PRO A 169 -8.76 7.06 -1.67
CA PRO A 169 -7.54 6.78 -2.45
C PRO A 169 -6.31 6.47 -1.60
N VAL A 170 -6.32 6.89 -0.32
CA VAL A 170 -5.27 6.59 0.66
C VAL A 170 -5.30 5.12 1.11
N SER A 171 -6.48 4.49 1.13
CA SER A 171 -6.61 3.12 1.64
C SER A 171 -5.81 2.13 0.79
N GLY A 172 -5.92 2.20 -0.54
CA GLY A 172 -5.16 1.35 -1.45
C GLY A 172 -3.65 1.46 -1.24
N PHE A 173 -3.15 2.70 -1.10
CA PHE A 173 -1.74 2.95 -0.81
C PHE A 173 -1.29 2.32 0.52
N LEU A 174 -2.07 2.49 1.60
CA LEU A 174 -1.73 1.96 2.92
C LEU A 174 -1.82 0.43 2.95
N PHE A 175 -2.86 -0.18 2.39
CA PHE A 175 -2.99 -1.63 2.34
C PHE A 175 -1.89 -2.27 1.49
N LYS A 176 -1.57 -1.69 0.33
CA LYS A 176 -0.48 -2.17 -0.49
C LYS A 176 0.88 -2.05 0.20
N LEU A 177 1.08 -0.98 0.97
CA LEU A 177 2.28 -0.82 1.79
C LEU A 177 2.32 -1.83 2.94
N ASP A 178 1.18 -2.13 3.58
CA ASP A 178 1.06 -3.14 4.64
C ASP A 178 1.46 -4.54 4.15
N GLU A 179 0.95 -4.95 3.00
CA GLU A 179 1.20 -6.26 2.41
C GLU A 179 2.55 -6.37 1.70
N PHE A 180 3.16 -5.23 1.30
CA PHE A 180 4.36 -5.23 0.48
C PHE A 180 5.55 -5.87 1.20
N ASN A 181 6.16 -6.88 0.57
CA ASN A 181 7.39 -7.53 1.02
C ASN A 181 8.52 -7.28 0.02
N LEU A 182 9.51 -6.50 0.42
CA LEU A 182 10.64 -6.16 -0.45
C LEU A 182 11.43 -7.41 -0.89
N ASN A 183 11.60 -8.39 0.00
CA ASN A 183 12.37 -9.60 -0.31
C ASN A 183 11.66 -10.46 -1.35
N ASP A 184 10.33 -10.56 -1.28
CA ASP A 184 9.54 -11.31 -2.26
C ASP A 184 9.50 -10.56 -3.59
N TYR A 185 9.40 -9.24 -3.57
CA TYR A 185 9.47 -8.40 -4.76
C TYR A 185 10.83 -8.53 -5.48
N ILE A 186 11.95 -8.53 -4.73
CA ILE A 186 13.30 -8.74 -5.27
C ILE A 186 13.43 -10.13 -5.91
N LYS A 187 12.87 -11.18 -5.29
CA LYS A 187 12.87 -12.54 -5.85
C LYS A 187 12.10 -12.62 -7.16
N VAL A 188 10.92 -11.97 -7.24
CA VAL A 188 10.09 -11.96 -8.46
C VAL A 188 10.80 -11.25 -9.62
N ILE A 189 11.53 -10.18 -9.34
CA ILE A 189 12.30 -9.45 -10.38
C ILE A 189 13.59 -10.18 -10.76
N HIS A 190 14.00 -11.23 -10.03
CA HIS A 190 15.26 -11.93 -10.25
C HIS A 190 16.45 -10.97 -10.41
N PHE A 191 16.61 -10.04 -9.45
CA PHE A 191 17.65 -9.02 -9.49
C PHE A 191 19.05 -9.60 -9.71
N ASP A 192 19.32 -10.81 -9.22
CA ASP A 192 20.60 -11.48 -9.38
C ASP A 192 20.82 -12.02 -10.81
N ASP A 193 19.73 -12.29 -11.54
CA ASP A 193 19.78 -12.73 -12.94
C ASP A 193 19.85 -11.55 -13.92
N LEU A 194 19.64 -10.32 -13.45
CA LEU A 194 19.70 -9.12 -14.25
C LEU A 194 21.15 -8.85 -14.66
N LYS A 195 21.54 -9.32 -15.85
CA LYS A 195 22.81 -8.98 -16.45
C LYS A 195 22.70 -7.65 -17.18
N VAL A 196 23.55 -6.70 -16.84
CA VAL A 196 23.72 -5.50 -17.65
C VAL A 196 24.16 -5.96 -19.04
N PRO A 197 23.42 -5.65 -20.11
CA PRO A 197 23.82 -6.06 -21.46
C PRO A 197 25.20 -5.52 -21.78
N SER A 198 26.15 -6.41 -22.04
CA SER A 198 27.52 -6.04 -22.41
C SER A 198 27.70 -5.75 -23.91
N ALA A 199 26.62 -5.77 -24.67
CA ALA A 199 26.65 -5.46 -26.09
C ALA A 199 27.00 -3.99 -26.34
N PRO A 200 27.84 -3.67 -27.34
CA PRO A 200 28.17 -2.29 -27.68
C PRO A 200 27.01 -1.61 -28.40
N PHE A 201 25.99 -1.27 -27.64
CA PHE A 201 24.90 -0.40 -28.13
C PHE A 201 25.43 1.04 -28.17
N GLN A 202 25.75 1.53 -29.34
CA GLN A 202 26.03 2.94 -29.52
C GLN A 202 24.73 3.72 -29.56
N ILE A 203 24.28 4.17 -28.37
CA ILE A 203 23.26 5.23 -28.31
C ILE A 203 23.91 6.47 -28.91
N PRO A 204 23.31 7.13 -29.92
CA PRO A 204 23.82 8.37 -30.50
C PRO A 204 24.12 9.42 -29.42
N ASN A 205 25.03 10.37 -29.71
CA ASN A 205 25.30 11.46 -28.79
C ASN A 205 24.07 12.32 -28.50
N SER A 206 23.16 12.41 -29.47
CA SER A 206 21.84 13.02 -29.32
C SER A 206 20.83 12.36 -30.24
N LYS A 207 19.57 12.30 -29.82
CA LYS A 207 18.47 11.74 -30.59
C LYS A 207 17.18 12.49 -30.24
N THR A 208 16.39 12.79 -31.27
CA THR A 208 15.05 13.40 -31.13
C THR A 208 14.00 12.34 -31.36
N TYR A 209 12.91 12.41 -30.62
CA TYR A 209 11.78 11.51 -30.65
C TYR A 209 10.48 12.33 -30.71
N PHE A 210 9.43 11.75 -31.29
CA PHE A 210 8.14 12.40 -31.46
C PHE A 210 6.99 11.47 -31.06
N GLY A 211 6.00 12.01 -30.37
CA GLY A 211 4.83 11.28 -29.94
C GLY A 211 5.08 10.31 -28.79
N LEU A 212 4.02 9.66 -28.31
CA LEU A 212 4.04 8.84 -27.09
C LEU A 212 4.89 7.57 -27.21
N ASP A 213 4.78 6.85 -28.33
CA ASP A 213 5.53 5.60 -28.51
C ASP A 213 7.04 5.85 -28.48
N GLN A 214 7.50 6.91 -29.17
CA GLN A 214 8.90 7.28 -29.18
C GLN A 214 9.31 7.97 -27.86
N MET A 215 8.38 8.60 -27.14
CA MET A 215 8.64 9.07 -25.78
C MET A 215 9.00 7.89 -24.87
N MET A 216 8.20 6.82 -24.88
CA MET A 216 8.48 5.60 -24.10
C MET A 216 9.85 5.00 -24.47
N GLU A 217 10.21 4.96 -25.77
CA GLU A 217 11.54 4.56 -26.23
C GLU A 217 12.64 5.47 -25.67
N SER A 218 12.41 6.80 -25.65
CA SER A 218 13.37 7.78 -25.15
C SER A 218 13.68 7.60 -23.66
N GLU A 219 12.66 7.25 -22.87
CA GLU A 219 12.80 6.94 -21.44
C GLU A 219 13.66 5.70 -21.22
N LEU A 220 13.42 4.64 -21.99
CA LEU A 220 14.25 3.42 -21.92
C LEU A 220 15.69 3.67 -22.38
N ASP A 221 15.90 4.49 -23.40
CA ASP A 221 17.23 4.88 -23.85
C ASP A 221 17.96 5.74 -22.81
N PHE A 222 17.25 6.62 -22.10
CA PHE A 222 17.80 7.39 -20.97
C PHE A 222 18.24 6.47 -19.82
N LEU A 223 17.37 5.54 -19.39
CA LEU A 223 17.68 4.59 -18.33
C LEU A 223 18.88 3.72 -18.71
N LYS A 224 18.91 3.24 -19.95
CA LYS A 224 20.02 2.45 -20.48
C LYS A 224 21.34 3.23 -20.50
N ALA A 225 21.33 4.48 -20.97
CA ALA A 225 22.51 5.34 -20.96
C ALA A 225 23.03 5.56 -19.53
N THR A 226 22.11 5.77 -18.57
CA THR A 226 22.42 5.98 -17.16
C THR A 226 23.01 4.74 -16.51
N VAL A 227 22.39 3.57 -16.72
CA VAL A 227 22.85 2.29 -16.15
C VAL A 227 24.22 1.87 -16.70
N LEU A 228 24.43 1.99 -18.01
CA LEU A 228 25.68 1.58 -18.67
C LEU A 228 26.83 2.56 -18.44
N SER A 229 26.58 3.75 -17.94
CA SER A 229 27.61 4.74 -17.64
C SER A 229 28.45 4.34 -16.41
N LYS A 230 29.59 5.02 -16.23
CA LYS A 230 30.42 4.92 -15.02
C LYS A 230 30.06 5.96 -13.95
N SER A 231 29.12 6.87 -14.24
CA SER A 231 28.74 7.91 -13.30
C SER A 231 28.02 7.33 -12.09
N THR A 232 28.30 7.87 -10.92
CA THR A 232 27.64 7.61 -9.64
C THR A 232 26.84 8.82 -9.16
N GLU A 233 26.70 9.84 -10.00
CA GLU A 233 25.93 11.04 -9.66
C GLU A 233 24.47 10.74 -9.49
N PRO A 234 23.78 11.43 -8.55
CA PRO A 234 22.33 11.29 -8.36
C PRO A 234 21.56 11.61 -9.64
N VAL A 235 20.43 10.94 -9.79
CA VAL A 235 19.52 11.15 -10.91
C VAL A 235 18.40 12.08 -10.45
N ILE A 236 18.03 13.05 -11.26
CA ILE A 236 16.89 13.95 -11.03
C ILE A 236 15.87 13.69 -12.11
N MET A 237 14.62 13.39 -11.74
CA MET A 237 13.52 13.14 -12.66
C MET A 237 12.31 13.99 -12.31
N TYR A 238 11.74 14.60 -13.34
CA TYR A 238 10.44 15.28 -13.33
C TYR A 238 9.63 14.84 -14.54
N SER A 239 8.35 14.60 -14.38
CA SER A 239 7.40 14.37 -15.46
C SER A 239 5.98 14.69 -15.00
N ASP A 240 5.21 15.37 -15.85
CA ASP A 240 3.78 15.61 -15.69
C ASP A 240 2.92 14.60 -16.48
N MET A 241 3.55 13.58 -17.08
CA MET A 241 2.89 12.57 -17.89
C MET A 241 1.78 11.86 -17.09
N PRO A 242 0.55 11.83 -17.60
CA PRO A 242 -0.54 11.08 -16.99
C PRO A 242 -0.24 9.58 -16.94
N MET A 243 -0.57 8.93 -15.81
CA MET A 243 -0.35 7.48 -15.65
C MET A 243 -1.12 6.67 -16.69
N ALA A 244 -2.32 7.10 -17.08
CA ALA A 244 -3.13 6.45 -18.10
C ALA A 244 -2.44 6.40 -19.48
N GLU A 245 -1.64 7.40 -19.83
CA GLU A 245 -0.87 7.41 -21.09
C GLU A 245 0.27 6.38 -21.04
N MET A 246 0.91 6.23 -19.88
CA MET A 246 1.99 5.26 -19.67
C MET A 246 1.50 3.81 -19.66
N ALA A 247 0.23 3.59 -19.30
CA ALA A 247 -0.38 2.26 -19.23
C ALA A 247 -0.91 1.75 -20.59
N LYS A 248 -0.89 2.56 -21.65
CA LYS A 248 -1.37 2.16 -22.99
C LYS A 248 -0.55 1.02 -23.60
N ASP A 249 0.77 0.98 -23.35
CA ASP A 249 1.62 -0.17 -23.70
C ASP A 249 1.85 -1.03 -22.43
N PRO A 250 1.27 -2.24 -22.32
CA PRO A 250 1.40 -3.08 -21.15
C PRO A 250 2.84 -3.59 -20.91
N GLU A 251 3.71 -3.57 -21.91
CA GLU A 251 5.11 -3.97 -21.78
C GLU A 251 6.04 -2.84 -21.35
N PHE A 252 5.64 -1.59 -21.55
CA PHE A 252 6.46 -0.44 -21.19
C PHE A 252 6.69 -0.34 -19.68
N PRO A 253 5.68 -0.44 -18.80
CA PRO A 253 5.89 -0.39 -17.36
C PRO A 253 6.88 -1.44 -16.86
N LYS A 254 6.84 -2.66 -17.39
CA LYS A 254 7.77 -3.74 -17.02
C LYS A 254 9.21 -3.39 -17.40
N LYS A 255 9.43 -2.93 -18.63
CA LYS A 255 10.75 -2.52 -19.14
C LYS A 255 11.29 -1.31 -18.37
N TRP A 256 10.40 -0.36 -18.06
CA TRP A 256 10.75 0.84 -17.32
C TRP A 256 11.15 0.49 -15.87
N MET A 257 10.35 -0.32 -15.17
CA MET A 257 10.65 -0.82 -13.82
C MET A 257 11.96 -1.61 -13.79
N PHE A 258 12.23 -2.41 -14.81
CA PHE A 258 13.50 -3.10 -14.95
C PHE A 258 14.68 -2.12 -15.05
N GLY A 259 14.58 -1.09 -15.88
CA GLY A 259 15.61 -0.05 -16.00
C GLY A 259 15.84 0.70 -14.70
N MET A 260 14.76 1.02 -13.99
CA MET A 260 14.80 1.65 -12.66
C MET A 260 15.50 0.74 -11.64
N ALA A 261 15.12 -0.53 -11.59
CA ALA A 261 15.73 -1.51 -10.70
C ALA A 261 17.27 -1.64 -10.96
N MET A 262 17.68 -1.65 -12.22
CA MET A 262 19.11 -1.68 -12.59
C MET A 262 19.83 -0.41 -12.16
N MET A 263 19.20 0.75 -12.25
CA MET A 263 19.75 2.02 -11.80
C MET A 263 19.97 2.00 -10.27
N LEU A 264 19.00 1.53 -9.50
CA LEU A 264 19.09 1.39 -8.05
C LEU A 264 20.12 0.32 -7.66
N LYS A 265 20.17 -0.82 -8.36
CA LYS A 265 21.20 -1.85 -8.15
C LYS A 265 22.62 -1.31 -8.37
N LYS A 266 22.79 -0.35 -9.26
CA LYS A 266 24.06 0.36 -9.47
C LYS A 266 24.45 1.26 -8.29
N GLY A 267 23.54 1.49 -7.33
CA GLY A 267 23.74 2.36 -6.16
C GLY A 267 23.45 3.84 -6.44
N LEU A 268 22.73 4.17 -7.53
CA LEU A 268 22.38 5.54 -7.82
C LEU A 268 21.22 5.98 -6.92
N HIS A 269 21.30 7.23 -6.45
CA HIS A 269 20.19 7.88 -5.74
C HIS A 269 19.30 8.65 -6.72
N LEU A 270 17.99 8.51 -6.59
CA LEU A 270 16.99 9.17 -7.41
C LEU A 270 16.26 10.27 -6.62
N ASN A 271 16.31 11.49 -7.12
CA ASN A 271 15.45 12.59 -6.70
C ASN A 271 14.25 12.66 -7.66
N GLN A 272 13.10 12.18 -7.24
CA GLN A 272 11.88 12.16 -8.05
C GLN A 272 10.99 13.33 -7.71
N ILE A 273 10.77 14.24 -8.64
CA ILE A 273 9.83 15.35 -8.48
C ILE A 273 8.50 14.92 -9.12
N HIS A 274 7.49 14.73 -8.27
CA HIS A 274 6.14 14.36 -8.69
C HIS A 274 5.34 15.58 -9.09
N ASP A 275 4.57 15.46 -10.17
CA ASP A 275 3.49 16.40 -10.44
C ASP A 275 2.24 15.99 -9.66
N LEU A 276 1.82 16.84 -8.73
CA LEU A 276 0.65 16.66 -7.88
C LEU A 276 -0.55 17.52 -8.30
N ASN A 277 -0.48 18.16 -9.48
CA ASN A 277 -1.58 18.91 -10.07
C ASN A 277 -2.56 18.01 -10.82
N ARG A 278 -2.89 16.89 -10.21
CA ARG A 278 -3.78 15.84 -10.72
C ARG A 278 -4.97 15.69 -9.78
N SER A 279 -5.95 14.87 -10.18
CA SER A 279 -6.94 14.39 -9.23
C SER A 279 -6.25 13.69 -8.06
N PHE A 280 -6.87 13.71 -6.89
CA PHE A 280 -6.26 13.07 -5.73
C PHE A 280 -6.08 11.56 -5.94
N GLU A 281 -7.03 10.93 -6.63
CA GLU A 281 -6.97 9.51 -6.99
C GLU A 281 -5.79 9.18 -7.90
N ASP A 282 -5.59 9.98 -8.97
CA ASP A 282 -4.46 9.77 -9.90
C ASP A 282 -3.11 10.00 -9.20
N MET A 283 -3.07 10.94 -8.25
CA MET A 283 -1.90 11.15 -7.39
C MET A 283 -1.62 9.92 -6.52
N MET A 284 -2.65 9.36 -5.88
CA MET A 284 -2.50 8.19 -5.01
C MET A 284 -2.10 6.95 -5.79
N LEU A 285 -2.72 6.70 -6.94
CA LEU A 285 -2.34 5.62 -7.85
C LEU A 285 -0.87 5.75 -8.30
N GLY A 286 -0.45 6.98 -8.60
CA GLY A 286 0.93 7.29 -8.91
C GLY A 286 1.87 6.92 -7.76
N LEU A 287 1.59 7.39 -6.53
CA LEU A 287 2.41 7.10 -5.36
C LEU A 287 2.45 5.61 -5.02
N GLU A 288 1.31 4.92 -5.14
CA GLU A 288 1.21 3.48 -4.94
C GLU A 288 2.13 2.69 -5.88
N SER A 289 2.21 3.10 -7.15
CA SER A 289 3.10 2.46 -8.13
C SER A 289 4.59 2.64 -7.78
N TRP A 290 4.94 3.64 -6.96
CA TRP A 290 6.31 3.92 -6.53
C TRP A 290 6.70 3.22 -5.21
N ILE A 291 5.78 2.55 -4.52
CA ILE A 291 6.08 1.86 -3.25
C ILE A 291 7.34 0.97 -3.36
N PRO A 292 7.51 0.11 -4.39
CA PRO A 292 8.69 -0.73 -4.49
C PRO A 292 9.99 0.07 -4.55
N MET A 293 9.96 1.24 -5.19
CA MET A 293 11.12 2.12 -5.30
C MET A 293 11.44 2.82 -3.97
N TYR A 294 10.40 3.33 -3.28
CA TYR A 294 10.57 3.96 -1.97
C TYR A 294 11.15 3.00 -0.94
N MET A 295 10.71 1.74 -0.97
CA MET A 295 11.20 0.68 -0.07
C MET A 295 12.70 0.41 -0.20
N THR A 296 13.35 0.81 -1.30
CA THR A 296 14.80 0.68 -1.44
C THR A 296 15.60 1.68 -0.61
N GLY A 297 14.98 2.80 -0.19
CA GLY A 297 15.65 3.92 0.48
C GLY A 297 16.55 4.76 -0.42
N GLN A 298 16.63 4.45 -1.72
CA GLN A 298 17.47 5.17 -2.70
C GLN A 298 16.68 6.21 -3.50
N VAL A 299 15.42 6.47 -3.13
CA VAL A 299 14.54 7.42 -3.80
C VAL A 299 14.06 8.48 -2.81
N SER A 300 14.30 9.74 -3.14
CA SER A 300 13.76 10.89 -2.40
C SER A 300 12.63 11.53 -3.22
N PRO A 301 11.38 11.47 -2.74
CA PRO A 301 10.24 12.07 -3.42
C PRO A 301 10.08 13.55 -3.08
N PHE A 302 9.89 14.36 -4.10
CA PHE A 302 9.66 15.80 -4.02
C PHE A 302 8.40 16.20 -4.77
N TYR A 303 7.91 17.40 -4.55
CA TYR A 303 6.84 18.04 -5.31
C TYR A 303 7.06 19.54 -5.46
N LEU A 304 6.49 20.15 -6.48
CA LEU A 304 6.47 21.59 -6.67
C LEU A 304 5.24 22.18 -5.97
N LYS A 305 5.44 23.19 -5.12
CA LYS A 305 4.35 23.83 -4.37
C LYS A 305 3.39 24.59 -5.28
N GLU A 306 3.96 25.28 -6.25
CA GLU A 306 3.18 26.00 -7.27
C GLU A 306 3.22 25.15 -8.54
N PRO A 307 2.06 24.88 -9.18
CA PRO A 307 2.07 24.28 -10.47
C PRO A 307 2.92 25.17 -11.37
N SER A 308 3.99 24.60 -11.91
CA SER A 308 4.64 25.27 -13.01
C SER A 308 3.54 25.45 -14.05
N ASN A 309 3.23 26.70 -14.43
CA ASN A 309 2.31 26.95 -15.53
C ASN A 309 3.04 26.56 -16.81
N SER A 310 3.35 25.27 -16.90
CA SER A 310 4.22 24.68 -17.90
C SER A 310 3.37 24.35 -19.11
N VAL A 311 3.06 25.38 -19.86
CA VAL A 311 2.51 25.16 -21.21
C VAL A 311 3.44 24.27 -22.03
N PHE A 312 4.74 24.22 -21.69
CA PHE A 312 5.76 23.60 -22.52
C PHE A 312 6.69 22.59 -21.82
N LEU A 313 6.95 22.70 -20.51
CA LEU A 313 7.80 21.74 -19.83
C LEU A 313 6.96 20.53 -19.43
N HIS A 314 7.30 19.39 -20.00
CA HIS A 314 6.58 18.15 -19.79
C HIS A 314 7.44 17.10 -19.09
N LEU A 315 8.73 17.03 -19.42
CA LEU A 315 9.63 16.02 -18.92
C LEU A 315 11.05 16.56 -18.84
N LEU A 316 11.72 16.32 -17.71
CA LEU A 316 13.15 16.55 -17.54
C LEU A 316 13.74 15.43 -16.67
N LYS A 317 14.64 14.64 -17.25
CA LYS A 317 15.37 13.59 -16.55
C LYS A 317 16.87 13.78 -16.81
N VAL A 318 17.63 13.82 -15.74
CA VAL A 318 19.07 14.09 -15.82
C VAL A 318 19.82 13.10 -14.93
N SER A 319 20.87 12.52 -15.48
CA SER A 319 21.88 11.74 -14.76
C SER A 319 23.27 12.26 -15.08
N GLY A 320 24.31 11.75 -14.41
CA GLY A 320 25.69 12.11 -14.75
C GLY A 320 26.15 11.62 -16.13
N ALA A 321 25.29 11.03 -16.93
CA ALA A 321 25.61 10.44 -18.24
C ALA A 321 24.75 10.93 -19.39
N ALA A 322 23.51 11.30 -19.13
CA ALA A 322 22.54 11.68 -20.14
C ALA A 322 21.51 12.66 -19.58
N ALA A 323 20.91 13.46 -20.45
CA ALA A 323 19.73 14.26 -20.17
C ALA A 323 18.64 13.94 -21.19
N LEU A 324 17.42 13.76 -20.71
CA LEU A 324 16.22 13.61 -21.50
C LEU A 324 15.29 14.78 -21.19
N TYR A 325 14.99 15.58 -22.20
CA TYR A 325 14.07 16.72 -22.11
C TYR A 325 12.87 16.45 -23.02
N GLY A 326 11.68 16.73 -22.52
CA GLY A 326 10.43 16.59 -23.27
C GLY A 326 9.63 17.89 -23.24
N GLU A 327 9.06 18.24 -24.37
CA GLU A 327 8.25 19.44 -24.58
C GLU A 327 6.90 19.00 -25.18
N ALA A 328 5.82 19.34 -24.47
CA ALA A 328 4.47 19.11 -24.91
C ALA A 328 3.55 20.21 -24.39
N ILE A 329 2.43 20.44 -25.06
CA ILE A 329 1.33 21.24 -24.53
C ILE A 329 0.53 20.35 -23.58
N ALA A 330 0.19 20.86 -22.40
CA ALA A 330 -0.62 20.14 -21.43
C ALA A 330 -1.91 19.59 -22.06
N GLY A 331 -2.16 18.28 -21.92
CA GLY A 331 -3.27 17.57 -22.55
C GLY A 331 -3.04 17.12 -24.01
N HIS A 332 -1.92 17.51 -24.64
CA HIS A 332 -1.56 17.13 -26.02
C HIS A 332 -0.20 16.39 -26.08
N HIS A 333 0.01 15.48 -25.13
CA HIS A 333 1.27 14.74 -25.00
C HIS A 333 1.58 13.82 -26.20
N ALA A 334 0.53 13.42 -26.95
CA ALA A 334 0.69 12.62 -28.16
C ALA A 334 1.49 13.33 -29.27
N GLU A 335 1.57 14.67 -29.24
CA GLU A 335 2.32 15.50 -30.17
C GLU A 335 3.65 16.01 -29.59
N GLY A 336 4.03 15.51 -28.43
CA GLY A 336 5.23 15.92 -27.73
C GLY A 336 6.51 15.64 -28.51
N ARG A 337 7.52 16.47 -28.27
CA ARG A 337 8.88 16.30 -28.79
C ARG A 337 9.82 16.01 -27.63
N TYR A 338 10.67 15.00 -27.80
CA TYR A 338 11.62 14.57 -26.75
C TYR A 338 13.03 14.56 -27.33
N TYR A 339 13.98 14.96 -26.51
CA TYR A 339 15.38 15.08 -26.90
C TYR A 339 16.27 14.44 -25.86
N LEU A 340 16.98 13.40 -26.25
CA LEU A 340 18.00 12.75 -25.45
C LEU A 340 19.37 13.25 -25.89
N THR A 341 20.21 13.65 -24.94
CA THR A 341 21.59 14.05 -25.20
C THR A 341 22.58 13.46 -24.18
N LYS A 342 23.77 13.13 -24.67
CA LYS A 342 24.97 12.77 -23.92
C LYS A 342 26.09 13.79 -24.14
N SER A 343 25.83 14.86 -24.88
CA SER A 343 26.76 15.95 -25.10
C SER A 343 27.12 16.61 -23.78
N ARG A 344 28.39 16.65 -23.42
CA ARG A 344 28.87 17.17 -22.14
C ARG A 344 28.42 18.61 -21.88
N LYS A 345 28.38 19.43 -22.93
CA LYS A 345 27.96 20.83 -22.86
C LYS A 345 26.46 20.95 -22.54
N GLU A 346 25.63 20.19 -23.26
CA GLU A 346 24.18 20.20 -23.06
C GLU A 346 23.79 19.52 -21.75
N LEU A 347 24.48 18.44 -21.38
CA LEU A 347 24.28 17.77 -20.10
C LEU A 347 24.50 18.75 -18.93
N GLY A 348 25.57 19.56 -18.95
CA GLY A 348 25.81 20.58 -17.94
C GLY A 348 24.68 21.60 -17.85
N TYR A 349 24.13 22.02 -18.99
CA TYR A 349 22.99 22.93 -19.05
C TYR A 349 21.72 22.30 -18.41
N TYR A 350 21.36 21.07 -18.80
CA TYR A 350 20.18 20.40 -18.26
C TYR A 350 20.34 20.02 -16.80
N THR A 351 21.58 19.68 -16.36
CA THR A 351 21.88 19.42 -14.95
C THR A 351 21.62 20.65 -14.09
N ALA A 352 22.09 21.82 -14.52
CA ALA A 352 21.83 23.06 -13.80
C ALA A 352 20.32 23.35 -13.68
N ARG A 353 19.57 23.17 -14.77
CA ARG A 353 18.09 23.34 -14.75
C ARG A 353 17.40 22.33 -13.85
N ALA A 354 17.81 21.07 -13.85
CA ALA A 354 17.23 20.05 -12.97
C ALA A 354 17.53 20.36 -11.50
N GLN A 355 18.73 20.88 -11.19
CA GLN A 355 19.10 21.33 -9.85
C GLN A 355 18.29 22.55 -9.40
N GLU A 356 18.07 23.52 -10.29
CA GLU A 356 17.18 24.66 -10.01
C GLU A 356 15.75 24.18 -9.71
N LEU A 357 15.22 23.26 -10.52
CA LEU A 357 13.89 22.68 -10.30
C LEU A 357 13.82 21.94 -8.97
N LEU A 358 14.83 21.14 -8.65
CA LEU A 358 14.92 20.41 -7.37
C LEU A 358 15.02 21.37 -6.18
N SER A 359 15.76 22.46 -6.31
CA SER A 359 15.89 23.47 -5.25
C SER A 359 14.58 24.22 -4.96
N ALA A 360 13.71 24.35 -5.96
CA ALA A 360 12.37 24.93 -5.83
C ALA A 360 11.33 23.90 -5.32
N ALA A 361 11.65 22.62 -5.39
CA ALA A 361 10.78 21.56 -4.92
C ALA A 361 10.84 21.41 -3.39
N ARG A 362 9.80 20.79 -2.84
CA ARG A 362 9.72 20.43 -1.42
C ARG A 362 9.65 18.92 -1.26
N PRO A 363 10.19 18.38 -0.16
CA PRO A 363 9.99 16.97 0.14
C PRO A 363 8.49 16.64 0.20
N LEU A 364 8.09 15.58 -0.49
CA LEU A 364 6.75 15.01 -0.39
C LEU A 364 6.61 14.27 0.94
N MET A 365 7.64 13.49 1.25
CA MET A 365 7.86 12.77 2.49
C MET A 365 9.36 12.53 2.69
N ASP A 366 9.76 12.37 3.94
CA ASP A 366 11.09 11.86 4.29
C ASP A 366 10.99 10.35 4.49
N ILE A 367 11.99 9.62 4.03
CA ILE A 367 12.05 8.17 4.11
C ILE A 367 13.25 7.79 4.98
N TYR A 368 12.99 7.15 6.13
CA TYR A 368 14.02 6.75 7.07
C TYR A 368 14.18 5.24 7.11
N ARG A 369 15.43 4.80 7.07
CA ARG A 369 15.88 3.42 7.22
C ARG A 369 17.05 3.37 8.21
N ILE A 370 17.63 2.17 8.40
CA ILE A 370 18.79 1.99 9.30
C ILE A 370 19.95 2.94 8.97
N ASP A 371 20.19 3.22 7.68
CA ASP A 371 21.31 4.06 7.23
C ASP A 371 21.19 5.52 7.68
N ASN A 372 19.98 6.01 7.94
CA ASN A 372 19.69 7.38 8.41
C ASN A 372 18.93 7.39 9.76
N LYS A 373 19.21 6.40 10.61
CA LYS A 373 18.64 6.29 11.96
C LYS A 373 18.89 7.53 12.83
N ASN A 374 20.04 8.17 12.68
CA ASN A 374 20.39 9.36 13.46
C ASN A 374 19.50 10.55 13.09
N GLU A 375 19.23 10.75 11.82
CA GLU A 375 18.33 11.77 11.30
C GLU A 375 16.89 11.51 11.76
N PHE A 376 16.45 10.25 11.77
CA PHE A 376 15.16 9.85 12.31
C PHE A 376 15.04 10.17 13.80
N ASN A 377 16.04 9.82 14.59
CA ASN A 377 16.05 10.15 16.02
C ASN A 377 16.06 11.66 16.26
N ALA A 378 16.80 12.43 15.45
CA ALA A 378 16.79 13.89 15.50
C ALA A 378 15.40 14.46 15.15
N PHE A 379 14.73 13.90 14.15
CA PHE A 379 13.35 14.26 13.80
C PHE A 379 12.39 13.99 14.98
N LEU A 380 12.43 12.80 15.59
CA LEU A 380 11.57 12.46 16.74
C LEU A 380 11.85 13.34 17.96
N GLN A 381 13.12 13.69 18.19
CA GLN A 381 13.50 14.61 19.27
C GLN A 381 12.98 16.02 19.02
N ALA A 382 13.15 16.54 17.80
CA ALA A 382 12.63 17.85 17.43
C ALA A 382 11.10 17.92 17.49
N ASP A 383 10.41 16.81 17.13
CA ASP A 383 8.96 16.74 17.26
C ASP A 383 8.51 16.72 18.72
N SER A 384 9.24 16.08 19.63
CA SER A 384 8.87 16.04 21.04
C SER A 384 8.84 17.42 21.71
N GLU A 385 9.59 18.39 21.21
CA GLU A 385 9.57 19.80 21.66
C GLU A 385 8.36 20.57 21.14
N ALA A 386 7.61 20.01 20.20
CA ALA A 386 6.54 20.73 19.52
C ALA A 386 5.17 20.44 20.16
N ILE A 387 4.42 21.48 20.49
CA ILE A 387 3.07 21.39 21.02
C ILE A 387 2.10 20.96 19.92
N GLY A 388 1.19 20.02 20.23
CA GLY A 388 0.12 19.59 19.35
C GLY A 388 -0.39 18.19 19.70
N LYS A 389 -1.64 17.92 19.37
CA LYS A 389 -2.25 16.58 19.57
C LYS A 389 -1.55 15.56 18.68
N ARG A 390 -1.37 14.38 19.25
CA ARG A 390 -0.84 13.23 18.52
C ARG A 390 -1.83 12.07 18.54
N LYS A 391 -1.90 11.37 17.44
CA LYS A 391 -2.72 10.15 17.29
C LYS A 391 -1.87 9.04 16.74
N SER A 392 -2.08 7.81 17.21
CA SER A 392 -1.39 6.65 16.67
C SER A 392 -2.35 5.46 16.56
N ILE A 393 -2.23 4.72 15.46
CA ILE A 393 -2.81 3.38 15.30
C ILE A 393 -1.64 2.42 15.22
N LEU A 394 -1.59 1.49 16.16
CA LEU A 394 -0.49 0.56 16.30
C LEU A 394 -0.94 -0.85 15.97
N SER A 395 -0.09 -1.59 15.29
CA SER A 395 -0.24 -3.01 14.99
C SER A 395 0.19 -3.90 16.17
N SER A 396 0.93 -3.32 17.12
CA SER A 396 1.40 -3.97 18.35
C SER A 396 1.28 -3.04 19.55
N LEU A 397 1.74 -3.47 20.73
CA LEU A 397 1.78 -2.60 21.92
C LEU A 397 2.97 -1.64 21.84
N PRO A 398 2.82 -0.40 22.37
CA PRO A 398 3.86 0.62 22.27
C PRO A 398 5.08 0.27 23.14
N LEU A 399 6.25 0.10 22.51
CA LEU A 399 7.48 -0.34 23.15
C LEU A 399 7.89 0.51 24.38
N TYR A 400 7.53 1.79 24.38
CA TYR A 400 7.86 2.71 25.51
C TYR A 400 7.01 2.51 26.77
N THR A 401 5.99 1.67 26.74
CA THR A 401 5.16 1.36 27.93
C THR A 401 5.61 0.09 28.64
N ILE A 402 6.38 -0.78 27.98
CA ILE A 402 6.80 -2.09 28.51
C ILE A 402 7.67 -1.93 29.76
N ASP A 403 7.52 -2.84 30.73
CA ASP A 403 8.45 -2.94 31.84
C ASP A 403 9.83 -3.42 31.38
N ALA A 404 10.89 -2.81 31.91
CA ALA A 404 12.25 -3.10 31.48
C ALA A 404 12.66 -4.56 31.72
N SER A 405 12.16 -5.20 32.80
CA SER A 405 12.46 -6.60 33.11
C SER A 405 11.81 -7.55 32.13
N LEU A 406 10.55 -7.26 31.73
CA LEU A 406 9.84 -8.02 30.72
C LEU A 406 10.52 -7.89 29.35
N LEU A 407 10.93 -6.67 28.97
CA LEU A 407 11.65 -6.46 27.72
C LEU A 407 12.95 -7.26 27.67
N VAL A 408 13.77 -7.19 28.72
CA VAL A 408 15.04 -7.92 28.80
C VAL A 408 14.80 -9.44 28.72
N GLU A 409 13.78 -9.96 29.41
CA GLU A 409 13.41 -11.39 29.35
C GLU A 409 13.06 -11.80 27.92
N MET A 410 12.22 -11.02 27.22
CA MET A 410 11.80 -11.30 25.85
C MET A 410 12.97 -11.29 24.87
N LEU A 411 13.89 -10.32 25.01
CA LEU A 411 15.08 -10.21 24.18
C LEU A 411 16.03 -11.39 24.42
N ALA A 412 16.27 -11.76 25.68
CA ALA A 412 17.10 -12.90 26.04
C ALA A 412 16.54 -14.23 25.49
N ARG A 413 15.22 -14.45 25.62
CA ARG A 413 14.52 -15.61 25.02
C ARG A 413 14.68 -15.67 23.51
N SER A 414 14.70 -14.52 22.84
CA SER A 414 14.85 -14.40 21.39
C SER A 414 16.31 -14.46 20.93
N GLY A 415 17.27 -14.68 21.84
CA GLY A 415 18.69 -14.89 21.55
C GLY A 415 19.43 -13.62 21.16
N PHE A 416 19.02 -12.46 21.67
CA PHE A 416 19.81 -11.23 21.55
C PHE A 416 21.00 -11.26 22.49
N ASP A 417 22.16 -10.78 22.01
CA ASP A 417 23.32 -10.60 22.87
C ASP A 417 23.17 -9.37 23.78
N GLY A 418 24.11 -9.19 24.70
CA GLY A 418 24.03 -8.12 25.69
C GLY A 418 24.09 -6.70 25.09
N GLU A 419 24.82 -6.50 24.02
CA GLU A 419 24.98 -5.20 23.34
C GLU A 419 23.74 -4.86 22.50
N GLU A 420 23.24 -5.82 21.73
CA GLU A 420 22.00 -5.69 20.95
C GLU A 420 20.80 -5.41 21.87
N ALA A 421 20.66 -6.19 22.94
CA ALA A 421 19.58 -6.02 23.92
C ALA A 421 19.67 -4.64 24.62
N ALA A 422 20.85 -4.19 25.02
CA ALA A 422 21.06 -2.87 25.61
C ALA A 422 20.64 -1.76 24.63
N GLY A 423 20.98 -1.87 23.36
CA GLY A 423 20.59 -0.90 22.33
C GLY A 423 19.07 -0.78 22.15
N ILE A 424 18.32 -1.89 22.26
CA ILE A 424 16.86 -1.90 22.19
C ILE A 424 16.24 -1.28 23.46
N VAL A 425 16.77 -1.62 24.63
CA VAL A 425 16.33 -1.05 25.92
C VAL A 425 16.56 0.46 25.93
N ASP A 426 17.72 0.93 25.46
CA ASP A 426 18.00 2.37 25.34
C ASP A 426 17.07 3.08 24.35
N ALA A 427 16.71 2.43 23.25
CA ALA A 427 15.72 2.96 22.30
C ALA A 427 14.33 3.07 22.94
N ALA A 428 13.89 2.06 23.69
CA ALA A 428 12.63 2.07 24.44
C ALA A 428 12.60 3.18 25.49
N ASN A 429 13.66 3.33 26.28
CA ASN A 429 13.81 4.39 27.27
C ASN A 429 13.81 5.78 26.63
N SER A 430 14.53 5.97 25.53
CA SER A 430 14.57 7.23 24.81
C SER A 430 13.18 7.59 24.25
N ALA A 431 12.44 6.62 23.71
CA ALA A 431 11.07 6.81 23.26
C ALA A 431 10.16 7.18 24.44
N ARG A 432 10.29 6.52 25.59
CA ARG A 432 9.52 6.83 26.80
C ARG A 432 9.77 8.27 27.28
N GLN A 433 11.03 8.73 27.29
CA GLN A 433 11.37 10.11 27.68
C GLN A 433 10.73 11.15 26.75
N ARG A 434 10.77 10.91 25.43
CA ARG A 434 10.10 11.80 24.45
C ARG A 434 8.58 11.85 24.67
N VAL A 435 7.95 10.68 24.90
CA VAL A 435 6.51 10.61 25.18
C VAL A 435 6.14 11.35 26.46
N LEU A 436 6.91 11.16 27.54
CA LEU A 436 6.70 11.88 28.80
C LEU A 436 6.82 13.40 28.61
N HIS A 437 7.81 13.85 27.86
CA HIS A 437 7.98 15.26 27.55
C HIS A 437 6.79 15.83 26.74
N ILE A 438 6.29 15.10 25.75
CA ILE A 438 5.09 15.48 25.01
C ILE A 438 3.89 15.62 25.95
N LEU A 439 3.72 14.69 26.87
CA LEU A 439 2.58 14.65 27.81
C LEU A 439 2.61 15.78 28.86
N GLU A 440 3.70 16.55 28.97
CA GLU A 440 3.72 17.77 29.78
C GLU A 440 2.76 18.85 29.23
N THR A 441 2.52 18.86 27.92
CA THR A 441 1.80 19.96 27.22
C THR A 441 0.75 19.49 26.23
N SER A 442 0.71 18.23 25.84
CA SER A 442 -0.07 17.76 24.71
C SER A 442 -0.68 16.38 24.94
N GLU A 443 -1.84 16.15 24.36
CA GLU A 443 -2.53 14.86 24.41
C GLU A 443 -1.94 13.89 23.37
N ILE A 444 -1.86 12.62 23.77
CA ILE A 444 -1.51 11.51 22.89
C ILE A 444 -2.67 10.50 22.93
N HIS A 445 -3.27 10.25 21.77
CA HIS A 445 -4.32 9.25 21.58
C HIS A 445 -3.74 8.03 20.87
N VAL A 446 -3.84 6.85 21.48
CA VAL A 446 -3.25 5.62 20.93
C VAL A 446 -4.32 4.55 20.79
N LYS A 447 -4.48 4.03 19.59
CA LYS A 447 -5.30 2.85 19.31
C LYS A 447 -4.38 1.63 19.27
N ILE A 448 -4.66 0.65 20.16
CA ILE A 448 -3.86 -0.58 20.31
C ILE A 448 -4.72 -1.82 20.09
N PRO A 449 -4.14 -2.95 19.61
CA PRO A 449 -4.87 -4.18 19.43
C PRO A 449 -5.22 -4.82 20.78
N LEU A 450 -6.52 -5.20 20.92
CA LEU A 450 -7.01 -6.04 22.02
C LEU A 450 -7.40 -7.40 21.46
N LEU A 451 -6.56 -8.40 21.66
CA LEU A 451 -6.73 -9.75 21.13
C LEU A 451 -7.18 -10.73 22.21
N THR A 452 -8.16 -11.55 21.88
CA THR A 452 -8.45 -12.76 22.67
C THR A 452 -7.34 -13.79 22.48
N ARG A 453 -7.29 -14.80 23.38
CA ARG A 453 -6.30 -15.88 23.25
C ARG A 453 -6.39 -16.59 21.89
N GLU A 454 -7.59 -16.84 21.38
CA GLU A 454 -7.82 -17.50 20.11
C GLU A 454 -7.33 -16.68 18.91
N GLU A 455 -7.53 -15.36 18.94
CA GLU A 455 -7.01 -14.43 17.93
C GLU A 455 -5.51 -14.33 17.97
N PHE A 456 -4.93 -14.25 19.17
CA PHE A 456 -3.49 -14.21 19.36
C PHE A 456 -2.79 -15.50 18.92
N GLU A 457 -3.35 -16.68 19.24
CA GLU A 457 -2.80 -17.97 18.81
C GLU A 457 -2.89 -18.16 17.28
N ALA A 458 -3.93 -17.59 16.65
CA ALA A 458 -4.04 -17.58 15.19
C ALA A 458 -2.99 -16.66 14.54
N TYR A 459 -2.69 -15.53 15.18
CA TYR A 459 -1.74 -14.53 14.68
C TYR A 459 -0.97 -13.88 15.85
N PRO A 460 0.14 -14.49 16.29
CA PRO A 460 0.96 -13.94 17.35
C PRO A 460 1.51 -12.57 16.98
N LEU A 461 1.46 -11.63 17.92
CA LEU A 461 2.07 -10.33 17.76
C LEU A 461 3.60 -10.40 18.00
N ASN A 462 4.29 -9.43 17.41
CA ASN A 462 5.69 -9.15 17.68
C ASN A 462 5.82 -7.83 18.45
N LEU A 463 6.92 -7.67 19.18
CA LEU A 463 7.33 -6.36 19.68
C LEU A 463 7.56 -5.40 18.50
N ASP A 464 7.08 -4.17 18.62
CA ASP A 464 7.46 -3.13 17.68
C ASP A 464 8.89 -2.66 17.92
N LEU A 465 9.81 -3.14 17.11
CA LEU A 465 11.20 -2.75 17.09
C LEU A 465 11.57 -1.84 15.91
N SER A 466 10.57 -1.33 15.18
CA SER A 466 10.78 -0.49 14.00
C SER A 466 11.57 0.77 14.29
N ASN A 467 11.29 1.44 15.41
CA ASN A 467 12.00 2.64 15.85
C ASN A 467 13.46 2.36 16.29
N ALA A 468 13.77 1.12 16.65
CA ALA A 468 15.14 0.68 16.90
C ALA A 468 15.86 0.25 15.63
N PHE A 469 15.15 0.13 14.49
CA PHE A 469 15.63 -0.45 13.23
C PHE A 469 16.22 -1.85 13.42
N CYS A 470 15.58 -2.63 14.29
CA CYS A 470 16.01 -4.01 14.52
C CYS A 470 15.52 -4.92 13.39
N GLU A 471 16.43 -5.71 12.84
CA GLU A 471 16.13 -6.63 11.72
C GLU A 471 15.62 -8.00 12.17
N ARG A 472 15.41 -8.17 13.48
CA ARG A 472 14.96 -9.44 14.08
C ARG A 472 13.60 -9.25 14.76
N SER A 473 12.70 -10.19 14.54
CA SER A 473 11.39 -10.21 15.19
C SER A 473 11.47 -10.81 16.59
N VAL A 474 10.76 -10.22 17.54
CA VAL A 474 10.58 -10.73 18.90
C VAL A 474 9.10 -10.99 19.12
N ALA A 475 8.70 -12.26 19.03
CA ALA A 475 7.33 -12.65 19.24
C ALA A 475 6.95 -12.66 20.73
N TYR A 476 5.74 -12.20 21.05
CA TYR A 476 5.16 -12.41 22.38
C TYR A 476 4.76 -13.86 22.60
N THR A 477 4.75 -14.30 23.86
CA THR A 477 3.77 -15.28 24.32
C THR A 477 2.48 -14.55 24.70
N TYR A 478 1.36 -15.26 24.80
CA TYR A 478 0.11 -14.62 25.20
C TYR A 478 0.19 -13.99 26.59
N GLU A 479 0.90 -14.65 27.53
CA GLU A 479 1.15 -14.16 28.87
C GLU A 479 1.98 -12.87 28.87
N GLN A 480 3.00 -12.78 28.01
CA GLN A 480 3.83 -11.58 27.87
C GLN A 480 3.06 -10.43 27.21
N TYR A 481 2.17 -10.77 26.25
CA TYR A 481 1.26 -9.79 25.67
C TYR A 481 0.33 -9.19 26.74
N LEU A 482 -0.28 -10.03 27.60
CA LEU A 482 -1.12 -9.55 28.69
C LEU A 482 -0.33 -8.71 29.70
N ALA A 483 0.87 -9.14 30.08
CA ALA A 483 1.73 -8.39 30.99
C ALA A 483 2.08 -7.00 30.44
N HIS A 484 2.44 -6.91 29.15
CA HIS A 484 2.70 -5.62 28.52
C HIS A 484 1.42 -4.77 28.37
N MET A 485 0.25 -5.38 28.16
CA MET A 485 -1.04 -4.68 28.17
C MET A 485 -1.32 -4.05 29.55
N GLU A 486 -1.02 -4.77 30.64
CA GLU A 486 -1.14 -4.24 32.00
C GLU A 486 -0.18 -3.08 32.26
N ASP A 487 1.07 -3.16 31.76
CA ASP A 487 2.02 -2.06 31.83
C ASP A 487 1.53 -0.83 31.06
N THR A 488 0.91 -1.05 29.88
CA THR A 488 0.34 0.00 29.06
C THR A 488 -0.86 0.67 29.76
N ASP A 489 -1.73 -0.12 30.37
CA ASP A 489 -2.85 0.39 31.17
C ASP A 489 -2.37 1.21 32.39
N ARG A 490 -1.34 0.74 33.06
CA ARG A 490 -0.71 1.45 34.18
C ARG A 490 -0.11 2.77 33.72
N PHE A 491 0.61 2.75 32.59
CA PHE A 491 1.16 3.98 32.00
C PHE A 491 0.08 5.01 31.70
N ALA A 492 -1.07 4.59 31.15
CA ALA A 492 -2.20 5.48 30.89
C ALA A 492 -2.84 6.00 32.18
N ALA A 493 -2.98 5.17 33.20
CA ALA A 493 -3.52 5.59 34.49
C ALA A 493 -2.66 6.66 35.18
N ASP A 494 -1.33 6.55 35.03
CA ASP A 494 -0.36 7.50 35.60
C ASP A 494 -0.27 8.82 34.79
N HIS A 495 -0.75 8.84 33.54
CA HIS A 495 -0.61 10.00 32.62
C HIS A 495 -1.96 10.37 32.00
N PRO A 496 -2.75 11.29 32.59
CA PRO A 496 -4.11 11.63 32.15
C PRO A 496 -4.24 12.16 30.71
N LEU A 497 -3.16 12.69 30.14
CA LEU A 497 -3.11 13.15 28.73
C LEU A 497 -2.76 12.03 27.74
N TYR A 498 -2.52 10.80 28.24
CA TYR A 498 -2.29 9.62 27.42
C TYR A 498 -3.57 8.79 27.35
N LEU A 499 -4.25 8.83 26.22
CA LEU A 499 -5.56 8.21 26.03
C LEU A 499 -5.41 6.94 25.18
N ILE A 500 -5.94 5.82 25.67
CA ILE A 500 -5.87 4.53 24.99
C ILE A 500 -7.25 4.12 24.51
N GLU A 501 -7.33 3.72 23.25
CA GLU A 501 -8.43 2.96 22.66
C GLU A 501 -7.97 1.54 22.40
N LYS A 502 -8.67 0.55 22.98
CA LYS A 502 -8.42 -0.86 22.74
C LYS A 502 -9.37 -1.35 21.65
N ALA A 503 -8.80 -1.71 20.50
CA ALA A 503 -9.54 -2.15 19.34
C ALA A 503 -9.56 -3.67 19.23
N SER A 504 -10.73 -4.24 19.05
CA SER A 504 -10.92 -5.68 18.85
C SER A 504 -10.60 -6.13 17.41
N SER A 505 -10.34 -5.17 16.49
CA SER A 505 -9.87 -5.44 15.14
C SER A 505 -8.60 -4.66 14.85
N GLN A 506 -7.64 -5.31 14.20
CA GLN A 506 -6.45 -4.65 13.69
C GLN A 506 -6.72 -4.12 12.28
N THR A 507 -6.54 -2.81 12.08
CA THR A 507 -6.66 -2.20 10.75
C THR A 507 -5.50 -2.64 9.86
N PHE A 508 -4.28 -2.59 10.39
CA PHE A 508 -3.05 -3.00 9.71
C PHE A 508 -2.29 -4.00 10.58
N ARG A 509 -1.55 -4.90 9.94
CA ARG A 509 -0.78 -5.95 10.62
C ARG A 509 0.69 -5.60 10.77
N ASN A 510 1.21 -4.90 9.77
CA ASN A 510 2.63 -4.61 9.64
C ASN A 510 2.90 -3.11 9.56
N LEU A 511 1.86 -2.30 9.67
CA LEU A 511 1.97 -0.84 9.66
C LEU A 511 1.54 -0.24 10.98
N GLN A 512 2.27 0.78 11.36
CA GLN A 512 1.86 1.74 12.37
C GLN A 512 1.68 3.11 11.72
N ILE A 513 0.66 3.83 12.15
CA ILE A 513 0.40 5.19 11.70
C ILE A 513 0.46 6.09 12.91
N SER A 514 1.32 7.09 12.85
CA SER A 514 1.42 8.14 13.86
C SER A 514 1.22 9.50 13.21
N ILE A 515 0.50 10.38 13.87
CA ILE A 515 0.11 11.69 13.36
C ILE A 515 0.41 12.75 14.41
N HIS A 516 1.09 13.79 13.99
CA HIS A 516 1.07 15.07 14.67
C HIS A 516 0.13 15.99 13.93
N GLU A 517 -1.04 16.26 14.48
CA GLU A 517 -2.12 16.97 13.80
C GLU A 517 -1.63 18.29 13.19
N GLY A 518 -1.93 18.46 11.91
CA GLY A 518 -1.55 19.66 11.14
C GLY A 518 -0.07 19.76 10.73
N ARG A 519 0.82 18.86 11.18
CA ARG A 519 2.26 18.92 10.90
C ARG A 519 2.74 17.82 9.98
N TRP A 520 2.56 16.56 10.37
CA TRP A 520 3.00 15.40 9.61
C TRP A 520 2.14 14.16 9.92
N ALA A 521 2.15 13.21 9.00
CA ALA A 521 1.68 11.85 9.22
C ALA A 521 2.82 10.88 8.93
N MET A 522 3.09 9.95 9.83
CA MET A 522 4.13 8.95 9.68
C MET A 522 3.50 7.56 9.51
N VAL A 523 3.92 6.87 8.48
CA VAL A 523 3.60 5.46 8.25
C VAL A 523 4.86 4.65 8.44
N SER A 524 4.87 3.77 9.44
CA SER A 524 6.00 2.93 9.79
C SER A 524 5.71 1.48 9.46
N LYS A 525 6.63 0.80 8.78
CA LYS A 525 6.54 -0.62 8.48
C LYS A 525 7.44 -1.41 9.42
N GLU A 526 6.85 -2.37 10.13
CA GLU A 526 7.56 -3.21 11.11
C GLU A 526 8.34 -4.35 10.46
N LEU A 527 7.85 -4.87 9.32
CA LEU A 527 8.53 -5.97 8.62
C LEU A 527 9.90 -5.53 8.13
N VAL A 528 10.88 -6.42 8.31
CA VAL A 528 12.25 -6.23 7.85
C VAL A 528 12.34 -6.05 6.33
N PRO A 529 13.01 -5.01 5.86
CA PRO A 529 13.67 -3.93 6.61
C PRO A 529 12.69 -2.88 7.13
N SER A 530 12.86 -2.47 8.40
CA SER A 530 12.07 -1.38 8.99
C SER A 530 12.25 -0.09 8.21
N ILE A 531 11.14 0.61 7.97
CA ILE A 531 11.14 1.85 7.20
C ILE A 531 10.04 2.79 7.71
N HIS A 532 10.34 4.08 7.74
CA HIS A 532 9.41 5.12 8.17
C HIS A 532 9.24 6.14 7.05
N PHE A 533 7.99 6.44 6.71
CA PHE A 533 7.60 7.48 5.75
C PHE A 533 6.98 8.64 6.52
N VAL A 534 7.69 9.75 6.65
CA VAL A 534 7.18 10.97 7.30
C VAL A 534 6.64 11.90 6.23
N ILE A 535 5.34 11.99 6.13
CA ILE A 535 4.61 12.66 5.06
C ILE A 535 4.33 14.11 5.44
N HIS A 536 4.86 15.04 4.65
CA HIS A 536 4.72 16.49 4.84
C HIS A 536 3.71 17.14 3.90
N HIS A 537 3.41 16.50 2.74
CA HIS A 537 2.51 17.07 1.76
C HIS A 537 1.09 17.28 2.32
N PRO A 538 0.53 18.51 2.33
CA PRO A 538 -0.68 18.82 3.10
C PRO A 538 -1.92 18.00 2.70
N LYS A 539 -2.13 17.75 1.39
CA LYS A 539 -3.29 16.96 0.93
C LYS A 539 -3.16 15.50 1.35
N LEU A 540 -1.96 14.90 1.17
CA LEU A 540 -1.72 13.50 1.52
C LEU A 540 -1.77 13.30 3.04
N ARG A 541 -1.13 14.19 3.80
CA ARG A 541 -1.19 14.19 5.26
C ARG A 541 -2.63 14.28 5.76
N ARG A 542 -3.42 15.26 5.29
CA ARG A 542 -4.82 15.43 5.67
C ARG A 542 -5.65 14.20 5.33
N ALA A 543 -5.45 13.62 4.16
CA ALA A 543 -6.19 12.42 3.75
C ALA A 543 -5.88 11.21 4.65
N ILE A 544 -4.63 11.08 5.16
CA ILE A 544 -4.29 10.08 6.17
C ILE A 544 -4.91 10.43 7.52
N GLU A 545 -4.90 11.68 7.94
CA GLU A 545 -5.55 12.16 9.17
C GLU A 545 -7.06 11.87 9.17
N GLU A 546 -7.72 12.08 8.02
CA GLU A 546 -9.16 11.86 7.85
C GLU A 546 -9.51 10.36 7.70
N PHE A 547 -8.63 9.57 7.10
CA PHE A 547 -8.81 8.12 6.97
C PHE A 547 -8.83 7.40 8.33
N ILE A 548 -8.13 7.94 9.33
CA ILE A 548 -8.09 7.37 10.66
C ILE A 548 -9.33 7.85 11.43
N PRO A 549 -10.25 6.93 11.84
CA PRO A 549 -11.40 7.30 12.61
C PRO A 549 -10.99 8.08 13.87
N PRO A 550 -11.68 9.16 14.23
CA PRO A 550 -11.37 9.87 15.46
C PRO A 550 -11.50 8.92 16.65
N VAL A 551 -10.53 8.94 17.55
CA VAL A 551 -10.66 8.28 18.85
C VAL A 551 -11.88 8.89 19.55
N ALA A 552 -12.81 8.06 20.00
CA ALA A 552 -14.04 8.55 20.60
C ALA A 552 -13.70 9.43 21.81
N GLU A 553 -14.11 10.68 21.77
CA GLU A 553 -14.12 11.52 22.97
C GLU A 553 -15.08 10.86 23.98
N LYS A 554 -14.58 10.63 25.22
CA LYS A 554 -15.37 10.09 26.33
C LYS A 554 -16.34 11.13 26.86
#